data_28129146cd73e4a2cff25ec70aefc1c7
#
_entry.id   28129146cd73e4a2cff25ec70aefc1c7
#
_cell.length_a   1.000
_cell.length_b   1.000
_cell.length_c   1.000
_cell.angle_alpha   90.00
_cell.angle_beta   90.00
_cell.angle_gamma   90.00
#
_symmetry.space_group_name_H-M   'P 1'
#
loop_
_entity.id
_entity.type
_entity.pdbx_description
1 polymer ?
#
loop_
_entity_poly.entity_id
_entity_poly.type
_entity_poly.pdbx_seq_one_letter_code
_entity_poly.pdbx_strand_id
1 'polypeptide(L)'
;MNVECVVTGASSQIGGPLLELLPDRFFRVNAWSRKPQAEVRGVAWQRADLSEVYKIDETVTHLIHLAPLALLAPVLEHAHPMRVIAISTCSVRHKASSASPAERKLAEKLKNAEKQVIMMARRKGHQLTLLRPAMLYGAGRDGTVAVLQKLARRFGFLLVPGRALGLRQPVHVADVAQAIVGCIDHDKTIGRCYELGGRAQITLRQLAERVLTDNGKRARVYSVPSWLLRPVIDAARILKIRPDWDVGLLDRAQKNQTVDNRPAMRDFGYDPSPFNGKGLTRKVIRR
;
A
#
# COMPACT_ATOMS: atom_id res chain seq x y z
N MET A 1 -31.74 -1.85 4.52
CA MET A 1 -31.32 -1.59 3.13
C MET A 1 -30.22 -2.57 2.76
N ASN A 2 -30.30 -3.21 1.58
CA ASN A 2 -29.24 -4.10 1.10
C ASN A 2 -28.06 -3.25 0.61
N VAL A 3 -27.03 -3.12 1.45
CA VAL A 3 -25.85 -2.29 1.14
C VAL A 3 -24.85 -3.15 0.36
N GLU A 4 -24.54 -2.74 -0.86
CA GLU A 4 -23.58 -3.44 -1.73
C GLU A 4 -22.25 -2.69 -1.86
N CYS A 5 -21.16 -3.44 -1.95
CA CYS A 5 -19.81 -2.91 -2.10
C CYS A 5 -19.11 -3.50 -3.32
N VAL A 6 -18.44 -2.64 -4.10
CA VAL A 6 -17.50 -3.05 -5.15
C VAL A 6 -16.08 -2.81 -4.68
N VAL A 7 -15.21 -3.81 -4.86
CA VAL A 7 -13.77 -3.72 -4.58
C VAL A 7 -13.01 -3.87 -5.87
N THR A 8 -12.45 -2.79 -6.39
CA THR A 8 -11.62 -2.81 -7.60
C THR A 8 -10.14 -3.02 -7.25
N GLY A 9 -9.41 -3.78 -8.06
CA GLY A 9 -8.05 -4.20 -7.74
C GLY A 9 -7.98 -5.17 -6.55
N ALA A 10 -9.03 -5.95 -6.35
CA ALA A 10 -9.21 -6.87 -5.23
C ALA A 10 -8.11 -7.95 -5.12
N SER A 11 -7.39 -8.26 -6.21
CA SER A 11 -6.22 -9.14 -6.20
C SER A 11 -4.92 -8.49 -5.70
N SER A 12 -4.96 -7.22 -5.25
CA SER A 12 -3.81 -6.55 -4.63
C SER A 12 -3.42 -7.20 -3.30
N GLN A 13 -2.27 -6.81 -2.77
CA GLN A 13 -1.80 -7.34 -1.48
C GLN A 13 -2.69 -6.93 -0.27
N ILE A 14 -3.47 -5.86 -0.39
CA ILE A 14 -4.43 -5.43 0.64
C ILE A 14 -5.77 -6.18 0.46
N GLY A 15 -6.08 -6.62 -0.75
CA GLY A 15 -7.37 -7.22 -1.09
C GLY A 15 -7.70 -8.47 -0.29
N GLY A 16 -6.75 -9.42 -0.14
CA GLY A 16 -6.99 -10.64 0.65
C GLY A 16 -7.49 -10.35 2.07
N PRO A 17 -6.72 -9.66 2.92
CA PRO A 17 -7.16 -9.29 4.26
C PRO A 17 -8.45 -8.44 4.28
N LEU A 18 -8.66 -7.59 3.28
CA LEU A 18 -9.87 -6.76 3.21
C LEU A 18 -11.12 -7.60 2.92
N LEU A 19 -11.05 -8.51 1.94
CA LEU A 19 -12.18 -9.35 1.55
C LEU A 19 -12.63 -10.32 2.65
N GLU A 20 -11.77 -10.62 3.63
CA GLU A 20 -12.15 -11.37 4.83
C GLU A 20 -13.01 -10.55 5.82
N LEU A 21 -12.95 -9.20 5.75
CA LEU A 21 -13.64 -8.28 6.67
C LEU A 21 -14.98 -7.76 6.13
N LEU A 22 -15.11 -7.66 4.81
CA LEU A 22 -16.25 -6.98 4.19
C LEU A 22 -17.58 -7.76 4.25
N PRO A 23 -17.62 -9.12 4.14
CA PRO A 23 -18.88 -9.86 4.19
C PRO A 23 -19.69 -9.69 5.49
N ASP A 24 -19.03 -9.33 6.59
CA ASP A 24 -19.71 -9.06 7.86
C ASP A 24 -20.39 -7.66 7.89
N ARG A 25 -20.17 -6.83 6.84
CA ARG A 25 -20.62 -5.43 6.77
C ARG A 25 -21.54 -5.11 5.59
N PHE A 26 -21.45 -5.91 4.54
CA PHE A 26 -22.20 -5.68 3.31
C PHE A 26 -23.05 -6.90 2.97
N PHE A 27 -24.25 -6.65 2.48
CA PHE A 27 -25.13 -7.71 1.97
C PHE A 27 -24.49 -8.45 0.79
N ARG A 28 -23.79 -7.70 -0.10
CA ARG A 28 -23.06 -8.24 -1.24
C ARG A 28 -21.73 -7.53 -1.40
N VAL A 29 -20.66 -8.31 -1.60
CA VAL A 29 -19.32 -7.83 -1.93
C VAL A 29 -18.94 -8.34 -3.31
N ASN A 30 -18.77 -7.43 -4.28
CA ASN A 30 -18.33 -7.71 -5.63
C ASN A 30 -16.84 -7.36 -5.79
N ALA A 31 -15.97 -8.36 -5.94
CA ALA A 31 -14.53 -8.19 -6.07
C ALA A 31 -14.10 -8.26 -7.53
N TRP A 32 -13.50 -7.17 -8.04
CA TRP A 32 -13.09 -7.05 -9.43
C TRP A 32 -11.61 -7.34 -9.62
N SER A 33 -11.29 -8.27 -10.53
CA SER A 33 -9.92 -8.66 -10.89
C SER A 33 -9.82 -8.99 -12.37
N ARG A 34 -8.66 -8.70 -12.98
CA ARG A 34 -8.37 -9.10 -14.37
C ARG A 34 -8.13 -10.60 -14.55
N LYS A 35 -7.80 -11.30 -13.48
CA LYS A 35 -7.48 -12.74 -13.49
C LYS A 35 -8.41 -13.48 -12.54
N PRO A 36 -8.71 -14.75 -12.81
CA PRO A 36 -9.41 -15.61 -11.87
C PRO A 36 -8.71 -15.61 -10.51
N GLN A 37 -9.49 -15.67 -9.45
CA GLN A 37 -9.03 -15.70 -8.06
C GLN A 37 -9.65 -16.90 -7.33
N ALA A 38 -9.02 -17.30 -6.22
CA ALA A 38 -9.60 -18.31 -5.35
C ALA A 38 -10.90 -17.77 -4.71
N GLU A 39 -11.84 -18.67 -4.45
CA GLU A 39 -13.10 -18.33 -3.79
C GLU A 39 -12.86 -17.77 -2.39
N VAL A 40 -13.61 -16.73 -2.05
CA VAL A 40 -13.67 -16.13 -0.72
C VAL A 40 -15.13 -16.13 -0.28
N ARG A 41 -15.40 -16.64 0.91
CA ARG A 41 -16.77 -16.73 1.45
C ARG A 41 -17.44 -15.36 1.48
N GLY A 42 -18.65 -15.27 0.91
CA GLY A 42 -19.43 -14.03 0.87
C GLY A 42 -18.94 -13.00 -0.14
N VAL A 43 -18.05 -13.35 -1.06
CA VAL A 43 -17.50 -12.49 -2.09
C VAL A 43 -17.80 -13.06 -3.47
N ALA A 44 -18.44 -12.26 -4.31
CA ALA A 44 -18.63 -12.56 -5.73
C ALA A 44 -17.46 -11.98 -6.54
N TRP A 45 -16.77 -12.82 -7.33
CA TRP A 45 -15.69 -12.38 -8.19
C TRP A 45 -16.20 -12.03 -9.59
N GLN A 46 -15.78 -10.88 -10.09
CA GLN A 46 -16.05 -10.42 -11.45
C GLN A 46 -14.73 -10.17 -12.19
N ARG A 47 -14.62 -10.69 -13.42
CA ARG A 47 -13.52 -10.33 -14.31
C ARG A 47 -13.77 -8.92 -14.86
N ALA A 48 -12.86 -7.99 -14.59
CA ALA A 48 -12.95 -6.62 -15.05
C ALA A 48 -11.56 -6.02 -15.31
N ASP A 49 -11.44 -5.26 -16.41
CA ASP A 49 -10.26 -4.45 -16.70
C ASP A 49 -10.65 -2.97 -16.63
N LEU A 50 -10.14 -2.26 -15.64
CA LEU A 50 -10.48 -0.85 -15.38
C LEU A 50 -9.99 0.13 -16.47
N SER A 51 -9.29 -0.33 -17.50
CA SER A 51 -9.02 0.46 -18.71
C SER A 51 -10.24 0.56 -19.64
N GLU A 52 -11.24 -0.31 -19.44
CA GLU A 52 -12.52 -0.27 -20.13
C GLU A 52 -13.54 0.55 -19.32
N VAL A 53 -14.60 1.00 -19.96
CA VAL A 53 -15.67 1.73 -19.27
C VAL A 53 -16.61 0.73 -18.60
N TYR A 54 -16.70 0.79 -17.27
CA TYR A 54 -17.64 -0.02 -16.50
C TYR A 54 -18.74 0.85 -15.91
N LYS A 55 -19.97 0.41 -16.07
CA LYS A 55 -21.11 0.98 -15.34
C LYS A 55 -21.21 0.25 -14.00
N ILE A 56 -21.19 1.01 -12.92
CA ILE A 56 -21.45 0.50 -11.56
C ILE A 56 -22.96 0.52 -11.35
N ASP A 57 -23.52 -0.61 -10.89
CA ASP A 57 -24.93 -0.74 -10.58
C ASP A 57 -25.37 0.29 -9.52
N GLU A 58 -26.58 0.82 -9.67
CA GLU A 58 -27.15 1.82 -8.74
C GLU A 58 -27.38 1.27 -7.32
N THR A 59 -27.44 -0.05 -7.14
CA THR A 59 -27.51 -0.72 -5.84
C THR A 59 -26.21 -0.63 -5.04
N VAL A 60 -25.07 -0.33 -5.70
CA VAL A 60 -23.76 -0.23 -5.06
C VAL A 60 -23.63 1.10 -4.33
N THR A 61 -23.52 1.04 -3.03
CA THR A 61 -23.37 2.23 -2.16
C THR A 61 -21.91 2.57 -1.84
N HIS A 62 -21.00 1.59 -1.95
CA HIS A 62 -19.61 1.73 -1.59
C HIS A 62 -18.66 1.21 -2.67
N LEU A 63 -17.65 2.01 -2.99
CA LEU A 63 -16.54 1.64 -3.88
C LEU A 63 -15.22 1.68 -3.11
N ILE A 64 -14.52 0.55 -3.02
CA ILE A 64 -13.18 0.46 -2.46
C ILE A 64 -12.19 0.25 -3.61
N HIS A 65 -11.30 1.21 -3.83
CA HIS A 65 -10.36 1.18 -4.95
C HIS A 65 -8.94 0.86 -4.49
N LEU A 66 -8.48 -0.36 -4.80
CA LEU A 66 -7.14 -0.87 -4.49
C LEU A 66 -6.23 -0.96 -5.72
N ALA A 67 -6.74 -0.62 -6.91
CA ALA A 67 -5.99 -0.58 -8.17
C ALA A 67 -5.15 0.72 -8.27
N PRO A 68 -4.30 0.87 -9.31
CA PRO A 68 -3.61 2.12 -9.55
C PRO A 68 -4.58 3.32 -9.62
N LEU A 69 -4.34 4.34 -8.81
CA LEU A 69 -5.27 5.44 -8.58
C LEU A 69 -5.67 6.19 -9.86
N ALA A 70 -4.81 6.22 -10.87
CA ALA A 70 -5.11 6.84 -12.17
C ALA A 70 -6.30 6.19 -12.89
N LEU A 71 -6.66 4.94 -12.55
CA LEU A 71 -7.79 4.23 -13.12
C LEU A 71 -9.13 4.57 -12.43
N LEU A 72 -9.11 5.33 -11.34
CA LEU A 72 -10.32 5.61 -10.57
C LEU A 72 -11.15 6.75 -11.19
N ALA A 73 -10.52 7.80 -11.68
CA ALA A 73 -11.25 8.95 -12.19
C ALA A 73 -12.25 8.61 -13.33
N PRO A 74 -11.89 7.78 -14.34
CA PRO A 74 -12.85 7.30 -15.35
C PRO A 74 -14.01 6.49 -14.75
N VAL A 75 -13.76 5.68 -13.74
CA VAL A 75 -14.81 4.90 -13.06
C VAL A 75 -15.80 5.82 -12.36
N LEU A 76 -15.31 6.85 -11.65
CA LEU A 76 -16.17 7.83 -10.97
C LEU A 76 -16.97 8.69 -11.94
N GLU A 77 -16.46 8.92 -13.15
CA GLU A 77 -17.17 9.73 -14.16
C GLU A 77 -18.52 9.12 -14.55
N HIS A 78 -18.59 7.80 -14.62
CA HIS A 78 -19.75 7.03 -15.06
C HIS A 78 -20.56 6.41 -13.90
N ALA A 79 -20.14 6.63 -12.67
CA ALA A 79 -20.83 6.14 -11.49
C ALA A 79 -21.77 7.18 -10.88
N HIS A 80 -22.85 6.72 -10.24
CA HIS A 80 -23.72 7.57 -9.40
C HIS A 80 -22.98 7.97 -8.11
N PRO A 81 -23.40 9.02 -7.38
CA PRO A 81 -22.78 9.42 -6.11
C PRO A 81 -22.76 8.29 -5.08
N MET A 82 -21.61 8.01 -4.52
CA MET A 82 -21.42 6.92 -3.54
C MET A 82 -20.27 7.19 -2.58
N ARG A 83 -20.15 6.38 -1.55
CA ARG A 83 -19.00 6.35 -0.63
C ARG A 83 -17.79 5.71 -1.32
N VAL A 84 -16.67 6.42 -1.40
CA VAL A 84 -15.45 5.96 -2.08
C VAL A 84 -14.26 5.98 -1.13
N ILE A 85 -13.58 4.84 -0.98
CA ILE A 85 -12.31 4.75 -0.25
C ILE A 85 -11.26 4.27 -1.22
N ALA A 86 -10.23 5.09 -1.46
CA ALA A 86 -9.20 4.79 -2.45
C ALA A 86 -7.80 4.78 -1.84
N ILE A 87 -7.00 3.81 -2.29
CA ILE A 87 -5.60 3.69 -1.87
C ILE A 87 -4.72 4.47 -2.84
N SER A 88 -3.93 5.39 -2.27
CA SER A 88 -2.79 6.04 -2.89
C SER A 88 -1.49 5.53 -2.23
N THR A 89 -0.47 6.37 -2.10
CA THR A 89 0.81 5.99 -1.48
C THR A 89 1.56 7.22 -0.96
N CYS A 90 2.29 7.07 0.15
CA CYS A 90 3.20 8.11 0.64
C CYS A 90 4.37 8.41 -0.33
N SER A 91 4.55 7.63 -1.39
CA SER A 91 5.52 7.92 -2.46
C SER A 91 5.26 9.26 -3.14
N VAL A 92 4.02 9.76 -3.15
CA VAL A 92 3.66 11.11 -3.62
C VAL A 92 4.55 12.17 -2.95
N ARG A 93 4.81 12.04 -1.65
CA ARG A 93 5.62 12.96 -0.87
C ARG A 93 7.08 12.54 -0.80
N HIS A 94 7.34 11.27 -0.45
CA HIS A 94 8.69 10.78 -0.18
C HIS A 94 9.59 10.77 -1.42
N LYS A 95 9.02 10.67 -2.63
CA LYS A 95 9.80 10.66 -3.88
C LYS A 95 9.85 12.01 -4.59
N ALA A 96 9.10 13.00 -4.13
CA ALA A 96 9.05 14.32 -4.75
C ALA A 96 10.41 15.04 -4.75
N SER A 97 11.23 14.84 -3.70
CA SER A 97 12.58 15.39 -3.56
C SER A 97 13.69 14.34 -3.74
N SER A 98 13.42 13.25 -4.45
CA SER A 98 14.44 12.23 -4.73
C SER A 98 15.53 12.75 -5.66
N ALA A 99 16.77 12.27 -5.47
CA ALA A 99 17.85 12.49 -6.40
C ALA A 99 17.56 11.85 -7.79
N SER A 100 16.74 10.80 -7.84
CA SER A 100 16.34 10.13 -9.09
C SER A 100 15.28 10.91 -9.86
N PRO A 101 15.53 11.32 -11.11
CA PRO A 101 14.53 11.94 -11.97
C PRO A 101 13.30 11.04 -12.21
N ALA A 102 13.53 9.71 -12.32
CA ALA A 102 12.46 8.74 -12.52
C ALA A 102 11.50 8.70 -11.31
N GLU A 103 12.04 8.79 -10.09
CA GLU A 103 11.22 8.84 -8.87
C GLU A 103 10.45 10.16 -8.74
N ARG A 104 11.06 11.31 -9.09
CA ARG A 104 10.34 12.58 -9.11
C ARG A 104 9.19 12.56 -10.11
N LYS A 105 9.43 12.03 -11.33
CA LYS A 105 8.38 11.84 -12.34
C LYS A 105 7.25 10.92 -11.86
N LEU A 106 7.59 9.85 -11.12
CA LEU A 106 6.58 8.99 -10.50
C LEU A 106 5.76 9.74 -9.45
N ALA A 107 6.41 10.50 -8.57
CA ALA A 107 5.71 11.31 -7.56
C ALA A 107 4.75 12.31 -8.20
N GLU A 108 5.16 12.96 -9.29
CA GLU A 108 4.32 13.88 -10.04
C GLU A 108 3.11 13.19 -10.67
N LYS A 109 3.30 12.03 -11.33
CA LYS A 109 2.19 11.22 -11.87
C LYS A 109 1.19 10.85 -10.79
N LEU A 110 1.66 10.40 -9.63
CA LEU A 110 0.80 10.04 -8.50
C LEU A 110 0.04 11.26 -7.96
N LYS A 111 0.71 12.39 -7.81
CA LYS A 111 0.08 13.66 -7.39
C LYS A 111 -1.01 14.12 -8.36
N ASN A 112 -0.76 14.00 -9.65
CA ASN A 112 -1.72 14.34 -10.68
C ASN A 112 -2.94 13.40 -10.67
N ALA A 113 -2.72 12.09 -10.48
CA ALA A 113 -3.82 11.13 -10.31
C ALA A 113 -4.69 11.47 -9.09
N GLU A 114 -4.09 11.80 -7.94
CA GLU A 114 -4.85 12.25 -6.76
C GLU A 114 -5.69 13.50 -7.04
N LYS A 115 -5.09 14.51 -7.71
CA LYS A 115 -5.82 15.72 -8.07
C LYS A 115 -7.02 15.40 -8.96
N GLN A 116 -6.84 14.59 -10.00
CA GLN A 116 -7.92 14.19 -10.91
C GLN A 116 -9.04 13.46 -10.17
N VAL A 117 -8.71 12.51 -9.30
CA VAL A 117 -9.70 11.76 -8.52
C VAL A 117 -10.47 12.67 -7.56
N ILE A 118 -9.78 13.58 -6.86
CA ILE A 118 -10.41 14.54 -5.94
C ILE A 118 -11.37 15.48 -6.70
N MET A 119 -10.93 16.01 -7.84
CA MET A 119 -11.75 16.89 -8.67
C MET A 119 -12.99 16.15 -9.21
N MET A 120 -12.79 14.91 -9.70
CA MET A 120 -13.87 14.08 -10.19
C MET A 120 -14.89 13.75 -9.10
N ALA A 121 -14.41 13.32 -7.93
CA ALA A 121 -15.28 13.00 -6.80
C ALA A 121 -16.12 14.20 -6.37
N ARG A 122 -15.53 15.40 -6.28
CA ARG A 122 -16.25 16.64 -5.98
C ARG A 122 -17.29 16.98 -7.04
N ARG A 123 -16.92 16.92 -8.32
CA ARG A 123 -17.81 17.24 -9.45
C ARG A 123 -19.04 16.32 -9.49
N LYS A 124 -18.86 15.04 -9.15
CA LYS A 124 -19.89 14.00 -9.22
C LYS A 124 -20.60 13.74 -7.87
N GLY A 125 -20.24 14.45 -6.80
CA GLY A 125 -20.87 14.28 -5.49
C GLY A 125 -20.44 13.01 -4.73
N HIS A 126 -19.33 12.38 -5.10
CA HIS A 126 -18.83 11.21 -4.36
C HIS A 126 -18.20 11.60 -3.02
N GLN A 127 -18.44 10.77 -2.00
CA GLN A 127 -17.87 10.91 -0.66
C GLN A 127 -16.50 10.22 -0.58
N LEU A 128 -15.45 10.89 -1.06
CA LEU A 128 -14.11 10.31 -1.20
C LEU A 128 -13.30 10.39 0.10
N THR A 129 -12.64 9.28 0.46
CA THR A 129 -11.50 9.23 1.39
C THR A 129 -10.28 8.66 0.68
N LEU A 130 -9.13 9.33 0.79
CA LEU A 130 -7.85 8.82 0.28
C LEU A 130 -6.99 8.30 1.44
N LEU A 131 -6.44 7.09 1.28
CA LEU A 131 -5.48 6.51 2.22
C LEU A 131 -4.12 6.37 1.53
N ARG A 132 -3.07 6.90 2.16
CA ARG A 132 -1.68 6.84 1.71
C ARG A 132 -0.87 5.93 2.63
N PRO A 133 -0.83 4.62 2.41
CA PRO A 133 0.05 3.74 3.17
C PRO A 133 1.53 4.11 2.94
N ALA A 134 2.33 3.96 3.99
CA ALA A 134 3.78 4.04 3.94
C ALA A 134 4.37 2.76 3.30
N MET A 135 5.37 2.16 3.91
CA MET A 135 5.97 0.91 3.43
C MET A 135 5.07 -0.28 3.78
N LEU A 136 4.33 -0.81 2.79
CA LEU A 136 3.50 -2.01 2.97
C LEU A 136 4.36 -3.27 3.15
N TYR A 137 3.90 -4.19 4.04
CA TYR A 137 4.45 -5.53 4.18
C TYR A 137 3.36 -6.54 4.59
N GLY A 138 3.68 -7.84 4.52
CA GLY A 138 2.81 -8.92 5.05
C GLY A 138 2.21 -9.84 4.00
N ALA A 139 2.18 -9.46 2.73
CA ALA A 139 1.65 -10.31 1.65
C ALA A 139 2.74 -11.07 0.86
N GLY A 140 4.02 -10.92 1.21
CA GLY A 140 5.14 -11.56 0.51
C GLY A 140 5.39 -11.04 -0.92
N ARG A 141 4.66 -10.03 -1.36
CA ARG A 141 4.76 -9.41 -2.69
C ARG A 141 5.21 -7.94 -2.63
N ASP A 142 5.56 -7.46 -1.45
CA ASP A 142 6.07 -6.11 -1.25
C ASP A 142 7.51 -5.93 -1.78
N GLY A 143 7.85 -4.69 -2.14
CA GLY A 143 9.12 -4.37 -2.79
C GLY A 143 10.33 -4.33 -1.85
N THR A 144 10.17 -4.25 -0.55
CA THR A 144 11.28 -4.06 0.40
C THR A 144 11.41 -5.21 1.37
N VAL A 145 10.41 -5.46 2.23
CA VAL A 145 10.49 -6.48 3.27
C VAL A 145 10.59 -7.89 2.67
N ALA A 146 9.78 -8.20 1.65
CA ALA A 146 9.86 -9.50 0.97
C ALA A 146 11.21 -9.73 0.28
N VAL A 147 11.82 -8.70 -0.29
CA VAL A 147 13.18 -8.78 -0.86
C VAL A 147 14.21 -9.03 0.22
N LEU A 148 14.18 -8.29 1.32
CA LEU A 148 15.08 -8.50 2.45
C LEU A 148 14.92 -9.91 3.03
N GLN A 149 13.68 -10.41 3.15
CA GLN A 149 13.41 -11.79 3.60
C GLN A 149 14.00 -12.83 2.65
N LYS A 150 13.83 -12.65 1.34
CA LYS A 150 14.41 -13.56 0.33
C LYS A 150 15.94 -13.60 0.43
N LEU A 151 16.58 -12.43 0.56
CA LEU A 151 18.03 -12.32 0.70
C LEU A 151 18.51 -12.91 2.04
N ALA A 152 17.81 -12.63 3.15
CA ALA A 152 18.10 -13.18 4.47
C ALA A 152 18.04 -14.72 4.49
N ARG A 153 17.01 -15.31 3.83
CA ARG A 153 16.89 -16.78 3.71
C ARG A 153 18.01 -17.38 2.86
N ARG A 154 18.38 -16.69 1.77
CA ARG A 154 19.38 -17.19 0.80
C ARG A 154 20.79 -17.11 1.33
N PHE A 155 21.17 -16.00 1.97
CA PHE A 155 22.57 -15.70 2.32
C PHE A 155 22.83 -15.74 3.84
N GLY A 156 21.83 -15.59 4.70
CA GLY A 156 21.99 -15.53 6.15
C GLY A 156 22.55 -14.21 6.67
N PHE A 157 22.76 -13.23 5.78
CA PHE A 157 23.15 -11.85 6.10
C PHE A 157 22.51 -10.85 5.14
N LEU A 158 22.55 -9.57 5.48
CA LEU A 158 22.06 -8.50 4.63
C LEU A 158 23.09 -7.39 4.50
N LEU A 159 23.11 -6.75 3.33
CA LEU A 159 23.90 -5.55 3.03
C LEU A 159 22.99 -4.33 3.03
N VAL A 160 23.45 -3.25 3.66
CA VAL A 160 22.74 -1.96 3.66
C VAL A 160 23.67 -0.84 3.19
N PRO A 161 23.14 0.17 2.44
CA PRO A 161 23.96 1.26 1.96
C PRO A 161 24.33 2.23 3.07
N GLY A 162 25.61 2.45 3.27
CA GLY A 162 26.16 3.32 4.31
C GLY A 162 25.68 2.90 5.70
N ARG A 163 25.36 3.85 6.56
CA ARG A 163 24.85 3.59 7.91
C ARG A 163 23.37 3.18 7.94
N ALA A 164 22.62 3.43 6.85
CA ALA A 164 21.19 3.13 6.69
C ALA A 164 20.32 3.61 7.85
N LEU A 165 20.56 4.85 8.29
CA LEU A 165 19.91 5.48 9.45
C LEU A 165 18.54 6.09 9.13
N GLY A 166 18.17 6.19 7.83
CA GLY A 166 16.87 6.72 7.45
C GLY A 166 15.73 5.89 8.04
N LEU A 167 14.80 6.58 8.69
CA LEU A 167 13.65 5.95 9.36
C LEU A 167 12.65 5.41 8.35
N ARG A 168 12.04 4.29 8.70
CA ARG A 168 10.93 3.61 8.02
C ARG A 168 9.81 3.39 9.00
N GLN A 169 8.59 3.35 8.47
CA GLN A 169 7.39 3.07 9.27
C GLN A 169 6.56 2.00 8.58
N PRO A 170 7.04 0.72 8.57
CA PRO A 170 6.39 -0.35 7.84
C PRO A 170 5.00 -0.64 8.42
N VAL A 171 3.99 -0.71 7.56
CA VAL A 171 2.59 -0.98 7.90
C VAL A 171 2.15 -2.32 7.33
N HIS A 172 1.51 -3.15 8.14
CA HIS A 172 1.01 -4.45 7.71
C HIS A 172 -0.24 -4.29 6.84
N VAL A 173 -0.37 -5.11 5.78
CA VAL A 173 -1.52 -5.03 4.85
C VAL A 173 -2.85 -5.24 5.56
N ALA A 174 -2.92 -6.04 6.62
CA ALA A 174 -4.13 -6.21 7.43
C ALA A 174 -4.50 -4.94 8.22
N ASP A 175 -3.52 -4.16 8.69
CA ASP A 175 -3.79 -2.89 9.38
C ASP A 175 -4.36 -1.85 8.40
N VAL A 176 -3.91 -1.87 7.14
CA VAL A 176 -4.49 -1.02 6.08
C VAL A 176 -5.91 -1.48 5.73
N ALA A 177 -6.17 -2.80 5.68
CA ALA A 177 -7.52 -3.33 5.47
C ALA A 177 -8.47 -2.89 6.61
N GLN A 178 -8.02 -2.95 7.86
CA GLN A 178 -8.80 -2.44 9.00
C GLN A 178 -9.02 -0.92 8.92
N ALA A 179 -8.02 -0.15 8.47
CA ALA A 179 -8.18 1.29 8.26
C ALA A 179 -9.24 1.61 7.20
N ILE A 180 -9.32 0.81 6.11
CA ILE A 180 -10.38 0.96 5.11
C ILE A 180 -11.76 0.75 5.75
N VAL A 181 -11.91 -0.32 6.53
CA VAL A 181 -13.16 -0.62 7.26
C VAL A 181 -13.49 0.51 8.24
N GLY A 182 -12.50 1.00 9.02
CA GLY A 182 -12.71 2.15 9.90
C GLY A 182 -13.19 3.40 9.16
N CYS A 183 -12.73 3.64 7.93
CA CYS A 183 -13.21 4.76 7.12
C CYS A 183 -14.66 4.57 6.63
N ILE A 184 -15.13 3.33 6.45
CA ILE A 184 -16.53 3.07 6.09
C ILE A 184 -17.46 3.55 7.20
N ASP A 185 -17.11 3.27 8.46
CA ASP A 185 -17.94 3.53 9.63
C ASP A 185 -17.91 4.98 10.12
N HIS A 186 -17.04 5.83 9.57
CA HIS A 186 -16.81 7.18 10.11
C HIS A 186 -16.91 8.28 9.03
N ASP A 187 -18.01 9.00 9.02
CA ASP A 187 -18.27 10.12 8.09
C ASP A 187 -17.25 11.25 8.20
N LYS A 188 -16.60 11.42 9.37
CA LYS A 188 -15.51 12.39 9.56
C LYS A 188 -14.34 12.19 8.57
N THR A 189 -14.25 11.02 7.94
CA THR A 189 -13.21 10.69 6.97
C THR A 189 -13.54 11.17 5.55
N ILE A 190 -14.78 11.60 5.29
CA ILE A 190 -15.22 12.09 3.98
C ILE A 190 -14.46 13.38 3.62
N GLY A 191 -13.95 13.41 2.39
CA GLY A 191 -13.15 14.54 1.88
C GLY A 191 -11.73 14.62 2.47
N ARG A 192 -11.30 13.63 3.24
CA ARG A 192 -9.99 13.61 3.91
C ARG A 192 -8.98 12.72 3.19
N CYS A 193 -7.70 12.99 3.48
CA CYS A 193 -6.57 12.18 3.06
C CYS A 193 -5.74 11.82 4.29
N TYR A 194 -5.53 10.52 4.54
CA TYR A 194 -4.77 10.05 5.70
C TYR A 194 -3.50 9.32 5.26
N GLU A 195 -2.38 9.64 5.88
CA GLU A 195 -1.18 8.84 5.78
C GLU A 195 -1.25 7.71 6.82
N LEU A 196 -0.88 6.49 6.41
CA LEU A 196 -0.95 5.31 7.27
C LEU A 196 0.42 4.67 7.40
N GLY A 197 1.03 4.78 8.55
CA GLY A 197 2.26 4.08 8.92
C GLY A 197 2.01 3.02 9.98
N GLY A 198 2.96 2.10 10.13
CA GLY A 198 2.93 1.15 11.25
C GLY A 198 3.18 1.85 12.59
N ARG A 199 3.06 1.09 13.69
CA ARG A 199 3.29 1.61 15.05
C ARG A 199 4.73 2.05 15.28
N ALA A 200 5.70 1.32 14.73
CA ALA A 200 7.12 1.56 14.97
C ALA A 200 7.77 2.37 13.86
N GLN A 201 8.56 3.37 14.26
CA GLN A 201 9.53 4.03 13.40
C GLN A 201 10.90 3.41 13.67
N ILE A 202 11.47 2.75 12.67
CA ILE A 202 12.74 2.02 12.77
C ILE A 202 13.67 2.42 11.63
N THR A 203 14.98 2.38 11.86
CA THR A 203 15.95 2.62 10.78
C THR A 203 15.91 1.48 9.77
N LEU A 204 16.34 1.77 8.53
CA LEU A 204 16.46 0.71 7.51
C LEU A 204 17.40 -0.42 7.99
N ARG A 205 18.43 -0.09 8.76
CA ARG A 205 19.31 -1.08 9.40
C ARG A 205 18.54 -1.96 10.39
N GLN A 206 17.79 -1.35 11.32
CA GLN A 206 16.97 -2.09 12.30
C GLN A 206 15.88 -2.94 11.60
N LEU A 207 15.33 -2.45 10.49
CA LEU A 207 14.41 -3.24 9.65
C LEU A 207 15.10 -4.51 9.14
N ALA A 208 16.32 -4.39 8.60
CA ALA A 208 17.10 -5.53 8.11
C ALA A 208 17.46 -6.51 9.23
N GLU A 209 17.85 -6.00 10.40
CA GLU A 209 18.15 -6.80 11.58
C GLU A 209 16.93 -7.61 12.04
N ARG A 210 15.77 -6.98 12.16
CA ARG A 210 14.50 -7.65 12.53
C ARG A 210 14.09 -8.71 11.51
N VAL A 211 14.23 -8.43 10.21
CA VAL A 211 13.94 -9.40 9.16
C VAL A 211 14.83 -10.65 9.30
N LEU A 212 16.10 -10.50 9.64
CA LEU A 212 17.01 -11.64 9.88
C LEU A 212 16.59 -12.43 11.10
N THR A 213 16.39 -11.78 12.25
CA THR A 213 16.06 -12.45 13.52
C THR A 213 14.71 -13.16 13.45
N ASP A 214 13.71 -12.55 12.84
CA ASP A 214 12.39 -13.15 12.68
C ASP A 214 12.37 -14.34 11.71
N ASN A 215 13.40 -14.48 10.86
CA ASN A 215 13.63 -15.66 10.03
C ASN A 215 14.58 -16.68 10.69
N GLY A 216 14.87 -16.57 12.01
CA GLY A 216 15.71 -17.49 12.77
C GLY A 216 17.21 -17.37 12.44
N LYS A 217 17.63 -16.24 11.86
CA LYS A 217 19.04 -15.96 11.53
C LYS A 217 19.65 -15.00 12.56
N ARG A 218 20.97 -15.07 12.75
CA ARG A 218 21.68 -14.03 13.50
C ARG A 218 21.60 -12.70 12.72
N ALA A 219 21.49 -11.58 13.44
CA ALA A 219 21.39 -10.24 12.84
C ALA A 219 22.73 -9.77 12.23
N ARG A 220 23.16 -10.40 11.15
CA ARG A 220 24.38 -10.06 10.40
C ARG A 220 24.06 -9.03 9.31
N VAL A 221 24.09 -7.75 9.67
CA VAL A 221 23.87 -6.64 8.74
C VAL A 221 25.17 -5.86 8.55
N TYR A 222 25.68 -5.86 7.32
CA TYR A 222 26.93 -5.19 6.97
C TYR A 222 26.65 -3.88 6.23
N SER A 223 27.33 -2.83 6.66
CA SER A 223 27.31 -1.54 5.97
C SER A 223 28.26 -1.57 4.79
N VAL A 224 27.76 -1.17 3.61
CA VAL A 224 28.55 -1.08 2.39
C VAL A 224 28.54 0.38 1.93
N PRO A 225 29.69 1.00 1.66
CA PRO A 225 29.74 2.34 1.10
C PRO A 225 28.89 2.45 -0.17
N SER A 226 28.11 3.53 -0.28
CA SER A 226 27.16 3.69 -1.38
C SER A 226 27.79 3.66 -2.76
N TRP A 227 29.05 4.09 -2.88
CA TRP A 227 29.79 4.08 -4.14
C TRP A 227 30.09 2.66 -4.63
N LEU A 228 30.30 1.68 -3.72
CA LEU A 228 30.48 0.27 -4.07
C LEU A 228 29.17 -0.40 -4.52
N LEU A 229 28.02 0.09 -4.07
CA LEU A 229 26.72 -0.47 -4.46
C LEU A 229 26.21 0.09 -5.80
N ARG A 230 26.69 1.26 -6.23
CA ARG A 230 26.28 1.87 -7.49
C ARG A 230 26.43 0.93 -8.70
N PRO A 231 27.63 0.38 -8.99
CA PRO A 231 27.81 -0.49 -10.15
C PRO A 231 26.94 -1.75 -10.08
N VAL A 232 26.68 -2.27 -8.88
CA VAL A 232 25.79 -3.44 -8.68
C VAL A 232 24.33 -3.08 -9.01
N ILE A 233 23.87 -1.91 -8.60
CA ILE A 233 22.52 -1.40 -8.91
C ILE A 233 22.39 -1.15 -10.42
N ASP A 234 23.39 -0.53 -11.04
CA ASP A 234 23.38 -0.23 -12.47
C ASP A 234 23.41 -1.52 -13.31
N ALA A 235 24.24 -2.50 -12.93
CA ALA A 235 24.26 -3.81 -13.58
C ALA A 235 22.92 -4.54 -13.43
N ALA A 236 22.34 -4.57 -12.24
CA ALA A 236 21.03 -5.21 -11.99
C ALA A 236 19.90 -4.57 -12.81
N ARG A 237 19.98 -3.24 -13.05
CA ARG A 237 19.05 -2.50 -13.89
C ARG A 237 19.26 -2.81 -15.38
N ILE A 238 20.49 -2.75 -15.87
CA ILE A 238 20.85 -3.02 -17.28
C ILE A 238 20.47 -4.45 -17.66
N LEU A 239 20.76 -5.41 -16.80
CA LEU A 239 20.42 -6.82 -16.98
C LEU A 239 18.93 -7.12 -16.77
N LYS A 240 18.10 -6.10 -16.49
CA LYS A 240 16.67 -6.21 -16.20
C LYS A 240 16.30 -7.17 -15.05
N ILE A 241 17.26 -7.50 -14.16
CA ILE A 241 17.05 -8.32 -12.97
C ILE A 241 16.19 -7.54 -11.95
N ARG A 242 16.51 -6.24 -11.77
CA ARG A 242 15.78 -5.29 -10.92
C ARG A 242 15.71 -3.93 -11.61
N PRO A 243 14.83 -3.79 -12.61
CA PRO A 243 14.69 -2.54 -13.38
C PRO A 243 14.18 -1.37 -12.55
N ASP A 244 13.57 -1.67 -11.39
CA ASP A 244 13.06 -0.73 -10.39
C ASP A 244 14.15 -0.15 -9.47
N TRP A 245 15.38 -0.69 -9.52
CA TRP A 245 16.49 -0.17 -8.72
C TRP A 245 17.18 0.99 -9.44
N ASP A 246 17.41 2.05 -8.69
CA ASP A 246 18.17 3.21 -9.16
C ASP A 246 18.94 3.88 -8.01
N VAL A 247 19.69 4.94 -8.32
CA VAL A 247 20.47 5.70 -7.34
C VAL A 247 19.60 6.31 -6.22
N GLY A 248 18.32 6.53 -6.46
CA GLY A 248 17.37 6.98 -5.45
C GLY A 248 17.21 5.99 -4.29
N LEU A 249 17.49 4.70 -4.51
CA LEU A 249 17.50 3.70 -3.45
C LEU A 249 18.57 4.02 -2.39
N LEU A 250 19.78 4.42 -2.82
CA LEU A 250 20.89 4.75 -1.93
C LEU A 250 20.64 6.04 -1.15
N ASP A 251 20.09 7.05 -1.83
CA ASP A 251 19.71 8.33 -1.23
C ASP A 251 18.61 8.13 -0.17
N ARG A 252 17.57 7.39 -0.52
CA ARG A 252 16.47 7.08 0.43
C ARG A 252 16.92 6.30 1.65
N ALA A 253 17.97 5.47 1.55
CA ALA A 253 18.45 4.70 2.71
C ALA A 253 18.88 5.59 3.88
N GLN A 254 19.24 6.82 3.62
CA GLN A 254 19.65 7.82 4.63
C GLN A 254 18.53 8.79 5.01
N LYS A 255 17.46 8.91 4.20
CA LYS A 255 16.36 9.86 4.43
C LYS A 255 15.20 9.21 5.20
N ASN A 256 14.57 9.96 6.07
CA ASN A 256 13.39 9.52 6.81
C ASN A 256 12.17 9.42 5.89
N GLN A 257 11.44 8.31 5.99
CA GLN A 257 10.20 8.05 5.28
C GLN A 257 9.12 7.66 6.30
N THR A 258 8.84 8.57 7.21
CA THR A 258 7.83 8.43 8.26
C THR A 258 6.59 9.26 7.93
N VAL A 259 5.48 8.94 8.59
CA VAL A 259 4.19 9.58 8.41
C VAL A 259 3.55 9.88 9.77
N ASP A 260 2.58 10.79 9.78
CA ASP A 260 1.82 11.13 10.96
C ASP A 260 0.49 10.37 11.01
N ASN A 261 0.39 9.40 11.92
CA ASN A 261 -0.83 8.61 12.13
C ASN A 261 -1.90 9.34 12.97
N ARG A 262 -1.57 10.44 13.65
CA ARG A 262 -2.47 11.10 14.62
C ARG A 262 -3.83 11.49 14.03
N PRO A 263 -3.93 12.04 12.79
CA PRO A 263 -5.23 12.30 12.19
C PRO A 263 -6.09 11.04 12.04
N ALA A 264 -5.50 9.93 11.58
CA ALA A 264 -6.19 8.66 11.43
C ALA A 264 -6.60 8.04 12.78
N MET A 265 -5.73 8.13 13.79
CA MET A 265 -6.03 7.68 15.16
C MET A 265 -7.20 8.44 15.75
N ARG A 266 -7.23 9.78 15.58
CA ARG A 266 -8.28 10.65 16.12
C ARG A 266 -9.62 10.47 15.42
N ASP A 267 -9.63 10.36 14.08
CA ASP A 267 -10.83 10.46 13.28
C ASP A 267 -11.57 9.11 13.14
N PHE A 268 -10.86 7.98 13.15
CA PHE A 268 -11.45 6.65 13.02
C PHE A 268 -10.73 5.54 13.82
N GLY A 269 -9.96 5.91 14.85
CA GLY A 269 -9.36 4.94 15.78
C GLY A 269 -8.28 4.05 15.19
N TYR A 270 -7.50 4.53 14.20
CA TYR A 270 -6.42 3.76 13.59
C TYR A 270 -5.37 3.33 14.62
N ASP A 271 -5.23 2.02 14.85
CA ASP A 271 -4.25 1.43 15.78
C ASP A 271 -3.44 0.32 15.09
N PRO A 272 -2.33 0.66 14.40
CA PRO A 272 -1.55 -0.32 13.68
C PRO A 272 -0.78 -1.26 14.62
N SER A 273 -0.61 -2.50 14.16
CA SER A 273 0.11 -3.54 14.88
C SER A 273 1.60 -3.24 14.99
N PRO A 274 2.28 -3.77 16.03
CA PRO A 274 3.73 -3.77 16.08
C PRO A 274 4.34 -4.48 14.87
N PHE A 275 5.46 -3.94 14.36
CA PHE A 275 6.18 -4.57 13.25
C PHE A 275 6.74 -5.94 13.68
N ASN A 276 6.40 -6.98 12.93
CA ASN A 276 7.07 -8.26 12.94
C ASN A 276 7.70 -8.52 11.56
N GLY A 277 8.96 -8.91 11.50
CA GLY A 277 9.68 -9.13 10.24
C GLY A 277 9.29 -10.42 9.52
N LYS A 278 8.37 -11.22 10.03
CA LYS A 278 8.00 -12.53 9.45
C LYS A 278 7.13 -12.38 8.20
N GLY A 279 6.51 -11.23 8.00
CA GLY A 279 5.61 -11.00 6.85
C GLY A 279 4.44 -11.98 6.81
N LEU A 280 4.16 -12.63 7.92
CA LEU A 280 3.05 -13.58 8.05
C LEU A 280 1.74 -12.81 7.99
N THR A 281 0.83 -13.26 7.15
CA THR A 281 -0.57 -12.87 7.22
C THR A 281 -1.05 -13.07 8.65
N ARG A 282 -1.30 -11.97 9.35
CA ARG A 282 -1.97 -12.04 10.63
C ARG A 282 -3.36 -12.57 10.34
N LYS A 283 -3.73 -13.73 10.94
CA LYS A 283 -5.14 -14.10 10.98
C LYS A 283 -5.90 -12.90 11.54
N VAL A 284 -6.84 -12.37 10.79
CA VAL A 284 -7.70 -11.29 11.24
C VAL A 284 -8.38 -11.78 12.51
N ILE A 285 -7.96 -11.24 13.65
CA ILE A 285 -8.61 -11.57 14.92
C ILE A 285 -9.96 -10.83 14.88
N ARG A 286 -11.03 -11.58 14.65
CA ARG A 286 -12.38 -11.09 14.88
C ARG A 286 -12.49 -10.73 16.38
N ARG A 287 -12.68 -9.48 16.68
CA ARG A 287 -13.15 -9.00 17.99
C ARG A 287 -14.64 -8.78 17.92
#